data_fa1e9912d65ba41f77f258251e7de2f9
#
_entry.id   fa1e9912d65ba41f77f258251e7de2f9
#
_cell.length_a   1.000
_cell.length_b   1.000
_cell.length_c   1.000
_cell.angle_alpha   90.00
_cell.angle_beta   90.00
_cell.angle_gamma   90.00
#
_symmetry.space_group_name_H-M   'P 1'
#
loop_
_entity.id
_entity.type
_entity.pdbx_description
1 polymer ?
#
loop_
_entity_poly.entity_id
_entity_poly.type
_entity_poly.pdbx_seq_one_letter_code
_entity_poly.pdbx_strand_id
1 'polypeptide(L)'
;MIHLAIRGHDLSGEYTPKQLAQAVGAKKIKNVQFALNASFPDLSAPEKMNPGMGTFFKNEFQEQGVQIALLSCYSNLIHPEPEEREKILQKFERYLFHARYFGASMVASETGSVIAALGYSEENFSDEVFEDLIHVIQRLVRVGEKYQIMVGIEAGLNHPLYSNQRIAELIERVPSDYLGIIYDPTNLITAKTAADQVALVEEAFTLFGEKIVCLHLKDFELSGEEVIPVPLGEGQIRYPEILQLLIKHKPYCYVVLEETKDAGIERA
;
A
#
# COMPACT_ATOMS: atom_id res chain seq x y z
N MET A 1 -8.66 15.40 11.14
CA MET A 1 -7.52 15.78 10.25
C MET A 1 -6.91 14.50 9.72
N ILE A 2 -6.55 14.45 8.46
CA ILE A 2 -5.87 13.31 7.80
C ILE A 2 -4.55 13.80 7.20
N HIS A 3 -3.63 12.88 6.90
CA HIS A 3 -2.40 13.17 6.19
C HIS A 3 -2.52 12.70 4.74
N LEU A 4 -2.92 13.61 3.85
CA LEU A 4 -3.04 13.31 2.43
C LEU A 4 -1.67 13.05 1.81
N ALA A 5 -1.57 12.00 1.00
CA ALA A 5 -0.41 11.60 0.23
C ALA A 5 -0.81 11.23 -1.20
N ILE A 6 0.16 11.22 -2.10
CA ILE A 6 0.03 10.69 -3.46
C ILE A 6 1.11 9.64 -3.71
N ARG A 7 0.88 8.78 -4.69
CA ARG A 7 1.94 7.91 -5.21
C ARG A 7 2.86 8.74 -6.13
N GLY A 8 4.16 8.74 -5.84
CA GLY A 8 5.11 9.53 -6.63
C GLY A 8 5.15 9.16 -8.11
N HIS A 9 4.89 7.89 -8.43
CA HIS A 9 4.87 7.37 -9.80
C HIS A 9 3.54 7.60 -10.55
N ASP A 10 2.53 8.21 -9.92
CA ASP A 10 1.31 8.68 -10.60
C ASP A 10 1.48 10.05 -11.26
N LEU A 11 2.60 10.70 -11.02
CA LEU A 11 2.98 11.90 -11.76
C LEU A 11 3.63 11.50 -13.08
N SER A 12 3.00 11.88 -14.20
CA SER A 12 3.49 11.58 -15.54
C SER A 12 4.76 12.36 -15.87
N GLY A 13 5.74 11.69 -16.46
CA GLY A 13 6.99 12.29 -16.91
C GLY A 13 8.23 11.50 -16.49
N GLU A 14 9.36 11.87 -17.07
CA GLU A 14 10.66 11.37 -16.65
C GLU A 14 11.28 12.39 -15.67
N TYR A 15 11.60 11.94 -14.48
CA TYR A 15 12.08 12.79 -13.40
C TYR A 15 13.46 12.33 -12.92
N THR A 16 14.32 13.29 -12.61
CA THR A 16 15.39 13.07 -11.64
C THR A 16 14.79 13.05 -10.22
N PRO A 17 15.48 12.52 -9.20
CA PRO A 17 14.98 12.53 -7.82
C PRO A 17 14.54 13.92 -7.33
N LYS A 18 15.33 14.94 -7.63
CA LYS A 18 15.00 16.33 -7.31
C LYS A 18 13.75 16.83 -8.02
N GLN A 19 13.62 16.54 -9.31
CA GLN A 19 12.45 16.96 -10.08
C GLN A 19 11.17 16.27 -9.61
N LEU A 20 11.24 14.98 -9.24
CA LEU A 20 10.09 14.28 -8.66
C LEU A 20 9.66 14.92 -7.34
N ALA A 21 10.61 15.22 -6.46
CA ALA A 21 10.32 15.90 -5.19
C ALA A 21 9.66 17.28 -5.44
N GLN A 22 10.17 18.06 -6.40
CA GLN A 22 9.59 19.34 -6.81
C GLN A 22 8.17 19.17 -7.37
N ALA A 23 7.94 18.16 -8.21
CA ALA A 23 6.63 17.89 -8.81
C ALA A 23 5.58 17.51 -7.73
N VAL A 24 5.95 16.67 -6.75
CA VAL A 24 5.10 16.36 -5.60
C VAL A 24 4.80 17.60 -4.77
N GLY A 25 5.83 18.38 -4.43
CA GLY A 25 5.68 19.62 -3.64
C GLY A 25 4.82 20.68 -4.33
N ALA A 26 4.88 20.76 -5.67
CA ALA A 26 4.04 21.67 -6.47
C ALA A 26 2.53 21.36 -6.34
N LYS A 27 2.16 20.10 -6.05
CA LYS A 27 0.77 19.72 -5.75
C LYS A 27 0.28 20.17 -4.37
N LYS A 28 1.15 20.80 -3.56
CA LYS A 28 0.86 21.25 -2.17
C LYS A 28 0.50 20.08 -1.22
N ILE A 29 0.85 18.87 -1.58
CA ILE A 29 0.70 17.68 -0.78
C ILE A 29 2.00 17.45 -0.01
N LYS A 30 1.86 17.11 1.28
CA LYS A 30 3.01 17.04 2.20
C LYS A 30 3.56 15.63 2.41
N ASN A 31 2.92 14.63 1.84
CA ASN A 31 3.32 13.24 2.01
C ASN A 31 3.33 12.52 0.67
N VAL A 32 4.25 11.57 0.53
CA VAL A 32 4.35 10.73 -0.67
C VAL A 32 4.47 9.25 -0.29
N GLN A 33 3.74 8.41 -1.00
CA GLN A 33 4.05 7.00 -1.12
C GLN A 33 5.12 6.86 -2.20
N PHE A 34 6.29 6.40 -1.80
CA PHE A 34 7.45 6.37 -2.69
C PHE A 34 7.79 4.96 -3.15
N ALA A 35 7.59 4.70 -4.43
CA ALA A 35 7.95 3.45 -5.10
C ALA A 35 9.28 3.64 -5.85
N LEU A 36 10.40 3.26 -5.20
CA LEU A 36 11.73 3.42 -5.79
C LEU A 36 11.86 2.66 -7.12
N ASN A 37 11.29 1.45 -7.20
CA ASN A 37 11.35 0.62 -8.40
C ASN A 37 10.50 1.17 -9.56
N ALA A 38 9.40 1.83 -9.29
CA ALA A 38 8.56 2.44 -10.33
C ALA A 38 9.12 3.78 -10.80
N SER A 39 9.64 4.60 -9.86
CA SER A 39 10.18 5.93 -10.18
C SER A 39 11.62 5.89 -10.70
N PHE A 40 12.45 4.98 -10.18
CA PHE A 40 13.89 4.90 -10.48
C PHE A 40 14.35 3.43 -10.52
N PRO A 41 13.94 2.65 -11.54
CA PRO A 41 14.21 1.21 -11.61
C PRO A 41 15.71 0.89 -11.52
N ASP A 42 16.56 1.70 -12.13
CA ASP A 42 18.02 1.51 -12.11
C ASP A 42 18.64 1.65 -10.69
N LEU A 43 17.95 2.32 -9.77
CA LEU A 43 18.38 2.50 -8.38
C LEU A 43 17.75 1.50 -7.41
N SER A 44 16.76 0.73 -7.86
CA SER A 44 15.91 -0.10 -7.00
C SER A 44 16.50 -1.47 -6.64
N ALA A 45 17.62 -1.84 -7.26
CA ALA A 45 18.27 -3.10 -6.97
C ALA A 45 18.75 -3.15 -5.51
N PRO A 46 18.47 -4.25 -4.78
CA PRO A 46 18.75 -4.34 -3.33
C PRO A 46 20.21 -4.03 -2.96
N GLU A 47 21.17 -4.42 -3.79
CA GLU A 47 22.60 -4.17 -3.59
C GLU A 47 22.99 -2.69 -3.73
N LYS A 48 22.19 -1.89 -4.42
CA LYS A 48 22.41 -0.44 -4.55
C LYS A 48 21.90 0.35 -3.36
N MET A 49 20.97 -0.23 -2.59
CA MET A 49 20.40 0.45 -1.43
C MET A 49 21.43 0.59 -0.31
N ASN A 50 21.60 1.81 0.16
CA ASN A 50 22.50 2.13 1.26
C ASN A 50 21.99 3.36 2.03
N PRO A 51 22.53 3.65 3.24
CA PRO A 51 22.09 4.79 4.05
C PRO A 51 22.19 6.14 3.34
N GLY A 52 23.24 6.36 2.53
CA GLY A 52 23.43 7.60 1.79
C GLY A 52 22.34 7.83 0.74
N MET A 53 21.93 6.78 0.02
CA MET A 53 20.82 6.84 -0.92
C MET A 53 19.52 7.25 -0.20
N GLY A 54 19.19 6.57 0.90
CA GLY A 54 17.98 6.91 1.66
C GLY A 54 17.99 8.36 2.13
N THR A 55 19.10 8.81 2.70
CA THR A 55 19.28 10.21 3.16
C THR A 55 19.15 11.21 2.00
N PHE A 56 19.71 10.88 0.83
CA PHE A 56 19.60 11.72 -0.36
C PHE A 56 18.12 11.91 -0.75
N PHE A 57 17.35 10.85 -0.95
CA PHE A 57 15.92 10.96 -1.28
C PHE A 57 15.14 11.69 -0.19
N LYS A 58 15.38 11.35 1.07
CA LYS A 58 14.74 12.04 2.19
C LYS A 58 14.95 13.55 2.11
N ASN A 59 16.18 14.01 1.88
CA ASN A 59 16.51 15.43 1.82
C ASN A 59 15.85 16.11 0.62
N GLU A 60 15.88 15.52 -0.57
CA GLU A 60 15.23 16.08 -1.76
C GLU A 60 13.73 16.33 -1.53
N PHE A 61 13.02 15.38 -0.91
CA PHE A 61 11.61 15.55 -0.57
C PHE A 61 11.42 16.58 0.56
N GLN A 62 12.23 16.55 1.60
CA GLN A 62 12.12 17.50 2.71
C GLN A 62 12.38 18.95 2.30
N GLU A 63 13.27 19.20 1.36
CA GLU A 63 13.51 20.55 0.78
C GLU A 63 12.24 21.11 0.11
N GLN A 64 11.33 20.26 -0.33
CA GLN A 64 10.03 20.65 -0.90
C GLN A 64 8.89 20.62 0.15
N GLY A 65 9.21 20.41 1.43
CA GLY A 65 8.21 20.29 2.51
C GLY A 65 7.40 18.99 2.43
N VAL A 66 7.91 17.96 1.75
CA VAL A 66 7.28 16.66 1.56
C VAL A 66 7.97 15.60 2.43
N GLN A 67 7.22 14.69 3.00
CA GLN A 67 7.71 13.54 3.76
C GLN A 67 7.39 12.24 2.99
N ILE A 68 8.32 11.29 3.03
CA ILE A 68 8.05 9.94 2.55
C ILE A 68 7.27 9.21 3.66
N ALA A 69 5.96 9.05 3.46
CA ALA A 69 5.07 8.39 4.43
C ALA A 69 5.35 6.89 4.49
N LEU A 70 5.49 6.26 3.32
CA LEU A 70 5.78 4.84 3.20
C LEU A 70 6.61 4.56 1.95
N LEU A 71 7.40 3.47 2.00
CA LEU A 71 8.08 2.92 0.84
C LEU A 71 7.24 1.78 0.24
N SER A 72 7.00 1.85 -1.07
CA SER A 72 6.37 0.75 -1.81
C SER A 72 7.41 -0.29 -2.20
N CYS A 73 7.17 -1.54 -1.80
CA CYS A 73 7.90 -2.70 -2.26
C CYS A 73 6.93 -3.76 -2.78
N TYR A 74 5.94 -3.31 -3.56
CA TYR A 74 4.88 -4.15 -4.10
C TYR A 74 5.45 -5.25 -4.97
N SER A 75 5.16 -6.48 -4.57
CA SER A 75 5.74 -7.69 -5.16
C SER A 75 4.87 -8.90 -4.83
N ASN A 76 5.00 -9.97 -5.59
CA ASN A 76 4.33 -11.23 -5.30
C ASN A 76 5.00 -11.96 -4.11
N LEU A 77 4.56 -11.69 -2.88
CA LEU A 77 5.16 -12.22 -1.66
C LEU A 77 5.05 -13.75 -1.54
N ILE A 78 4.08 -14.35 -2.22
CA ILE A 78 3.84 -15.81 -2.28
C ILE A 78 4.16 -16.39 -3.65
N HIS A 79 5.12 -15.80 -4.37
CA HIS A 79 5.52 -16.25 -5.69
C HIS A 79 5.70 -17.78 -5.73
N PRO A 80 5.14 -18.50 -6.72
CA PRO A 80 5.14 -19.97 -6.74
C PRO A 80 6.56 -20.57 -6.84
N GLU A 81 7.47 -19.88 -7.55
CA GLU A 81 8.86 -20.34 -7.68
C GLU A 81 9.67 -19.98 -6.43
N PRO A 82 10.20 -20.97 -5.66
CA PRO A 82 10.84 -20.72 -4.37
C PRO A 82 12.06 -19.79 -4.45
N GLU A 83 12.87 -19.89 -5.50
CA GLU A 83 14.05 -19.05 -5.67
C GLU A 83 13.69 -17.59 -5.93
N GLU A 84 12.65 -17.33 -6.73
CA GLU A 84 12.16 -15.98 -6.99
C GLU A 84 11.47 -15.40 -5.74
N ARG A 85 10.66 -16.22 -5.05
CA ARG A 85 10.06 -15.83 -3.76
C ARG A 85 11.13 -15.40 -2.77
N GLU A 86 12.20 -16.17 -2.61
CA GLU A 86 13.28 -15.83 -1.68
C GLU A 86 13.94 -14.49 -2.04
N LYS A 87 14.21 -14.23 -3.32
CA LYS A 87 14.73 -12.92 -3.78
C LYS A 87 13.78 -11.77 -3.46
N ILE A 88 12.48 -11.98 -3.67
CA ILE A 88 11.43 -11.01 -3.36
C ILE A 88 11.41 -10.69 -1.86
N LEU A 89 11.41 -11.72 -1.02
CA LEU A 89 11.39 -11.54 0.44
C LEU A 89 12.67 -10.87 0.94
N GLN A 90 13.84 -11.25 0.45
CA GLN A 90 15.12 -10.59 0.77
C GLN A 90 15.11 -9.11 0.32
N LYS A 91 14.52 -8.80 -0.84
CA LYS A 91 14.36 -7.42 -1.27
C LYS A 91 13.49 -6.64 -0.29
N PHE A 92 12.34 -7.19 0.14
CA PHE A 92 11.47 -6.53 1.11
C PHE A 92 12.18 -6.32 2.46
N GLU A 93 12.90 -7.32 2.95
CA GLU A 93 13.73 -7.23 4.15
C GLU A 93 14.79 -6.13 4.04
N ARG A 94 15.36 -5.97 2.85
CA ARG A 94 16.32 -4.90 2.57
C ARG A 94 15.67 -3.52 2.61
N TYR A 95 14.44 -3.39 2.11
CA TYR A 95 13.65 -2.17 2.21
C TYR A 95 13.34 -1.84 3.68
N LEU A 96 12.92 -2.81 4.49
CA LEU A 96 12.72 -2.63 5.93
C LEU A 96 13.98 -2.12 6.65
N PHE A 97 15.15 -2.69 6.34
CA PHE A 97 16.41 -2.24 6.91
C PHE A 97 16.73 -0.79 6.57
N HIS A 98 16.45 -0.36 5.34
CA HIS A 98 16.83 0.97 4.86
C HIS A 98 15.75 2.04 5.05
N ALA A 99 14.49 1.69 5.31
CA ALA A 99 13.35 2.62 5.38
C ALA A 99 13.60 3.84 6.27
N ARG A 100 14.26 3.64 7.41
CA ARG A 100 14.63 4.73 8.34
C ARG A 100 15.45 5.83 7.70
N TYR A 101 16.33 5.49 6.75
CA TYR A 101 17.20 6.47 6.08
C TYR A 101 16.41 7.29 5.06
N PHE A 102 15.36 6.72 4.48
CA PHE A 102 14.37 7.44 3.67
C PHE A 102 13.41 8.29 4.51
N GLY A 103 13.41 8.09 5.83
CA GLY A 103 12.48 8.76 6.74
C GLY A 103 11.07 8.14 6.70
N ALA A 104 10.92 6.97 6.09
CA ALA A 104 9.67 6.23 6.06
C ALA A 104 9.47 5.40 7.32
N SER A 105 8.22 5.35 7.82
CA SER A 105 7.85 4.57 9.01
C SER A 105 7.40 3.15 8.66
N MET A 106 7.12 2.88 7.38
CA MET A 106 6.63 1.58 6.92
C MET A 106 7.10 1.23 5.51
N VAL A 107 7.12 -0.08 5.23
CA VAL A 107 7.28 -0.64 3.89
C VAL A 107 6.01 -1.41 3.56
N ALA A 108 5.45 -1.20 2.37
CA ALA A 108 4.16 -1.71 1.96
C ALA A 108 4.23 -2.66 0.76
N SER A 109 3.37 -3.68 0.77
CA SER A 109 3.10 -4.56 -0.37
C SER A 109 1.69 -5.14 -0.31
N GLU A 110 1.18 -5.54 -1.47
CA GLU A 110 0.11 -6.54 -1.58
C GLU A 110 0.65 -7.92 -1.21
N THR A 111 -0.26 -8.89 -1.05
CA THR A 111 0.11 -10.26 -0.64
C THR A 111 0.61 -11.13 -1.78
N GLY A 112 0.12 -10.89 -2.99
CA GLY A 112 0.52 -11.65 -4.17
C GLY A 112 -0.47 -12.76 -4.56
N SER A 113 -0.02 -13.68 -5.39
CA SER A 113 -0.81 -14.75 -6.00
C SER A 113 0.06 -16.00 -6.22
N VAL A 114 -0.56 -17.17 -6.22
CA VAL A 114 0.07 -18.44 -6.65
C VAL A 114 0.42 -18.43 -8.13
N ILE A 115 -0.03 -17.41 -8.88
CA ILE A 115 0.37 -17.19 -10.28
C ILE A 115 1.51 -16.19 -10.31
N ALA A 116 2.63 -16.55 -10.94
CA ALA A 116 3.83 -15.73 -11.02
C ALA A 116 3.56 -14.31 -11.57
N ALA A 117 2.67 -14.18 -12.54
CA ALA A 117 2.28 -12.91 -13.17
C ALA A 117 1.15 -12.16 -12.43
N LEU A 118 0.87 -12.48 -11.16
CA LEU A 118 -0.18 -11.85 -10.34
C LEU A 118 -1.59 -11.97 -10.97
N GLY A 119 -1.90 -13.13 -11.56
CA GLY A 119 -3.23 -13.39 -12.15
C GLY A 119 -4.24 -13.95 -11.16
N TYR A 120 -5.50 -14.01 -11.62
CA TYR A 120 -6.57 -14.68 -10.89
C TYR A 120 -6.34 -16.20 -10.84
N SER A 121 -6.54 -16.80 -9.66
CA SER A 121 -6.62 -18.23 -9.45
C SER A 121 -7.55 -18.53 -8.27
N GLU A 122 -8.45 -19.51 -8.43
CA GLU A 122 -9.26 -20.00 -7.31
C GLU A 122 -8.41 -20.58 -6.17
N GLU A 123 -7.22 -21.05 -6.48
CA GLU A 123 -6.26 -21.59 -5.51
C GLU A 123 -5.80 -20.52 -4.50
N ASN A 124 -5.79 -19.23 -4.89
CA ASN A 124 -5.47 -18.13 -3.98
C ASN A 124 -6.38 -18.09 -2.73
N PHE A 125 -7.58 -18.66 -2.82
CA PHE A 125 -8.58 -18.64 -1.74
C PHE A 125 -8.52 -19.84 -0.81
N SER A 126 -7.62 -20.80 -1.08
CA SER A 126 -7.44 -21.98 -0.24
C SER A 126 -6.84 -21.64 1.11
N ASP A 127 -7.15 -22.46 2.13
CA ASP A 127 -6.57 -22.30 3.45
C ASP A 127 -5.07 -22.59 3.46
N GLU A 128 -4.59 -23.50 2.57
CA GLU A 128 -3.15 -23.80 2.43
C GLU A 128 -2.36 -22.59 1.95
N VAL A 129 -2.88 -21.86 0.96
CA VAL A 129 -2.22 -20.64 0.46
C VAL A 129 -2.28 -19.52 1.50
N PHE A 130 -3.35 -19.45 2.27
CA PHE A 130 -3.46 -18.49 3.36
C PHE A 130 -2.46 -18.81 4.50
N GLU A 131 -2.27 -20.09 4.87
CA GLU A 131 -1.25 -20.49 5.84
C GLU A 131 0.17 -20.16 5.33
N ASP A 132 0.46 -20.39 4.06
CA ASP A 132 1.73 -19.99 3.45
C ASP A 132 1.94 -18.47 3.56
N LEU A 133 0.92 -17.67 3.24
CA LEU A 133 0.94 -16.23 3.44
C LEU A 133 1.25 -15.83 4.89
N ILE A 134 0.59 -16.46 5.88
CA ILE A 134 0.83 -16.19 7.30
C ILE A 134 2.31 -16.37 7.64
N HIS A 135 2.94 -17.47 7.19
CA HIS A 135 4.36 -17.71 7.43
C HIS A 135 5.26 -16.62 6.81
N VAL A 136 4.92 -16.19 5.59
CA VAL A 136 5.63 -15.09 4.91
C VAL A 136 5.49 -13.79 5.71
N ILE A 137 4.29 -13.42 6.11
CA ILE A 137 4.06 -12.19 6.87
C ILE A 137 4.74 -12.23 8.24
N GLN A 138 4.70 -13.37 8.95
CA GLN A 138 5.45 -13.56 10.18
C GLN A 138 6.96 -13.35 10.00
N ARG A 139 7.53 -13.83 8.87
CA ARG A 139 8.95 -13.59 8.55
C ARG A 139 9.25 -12.11 8.40
N LEU A 140 8.45 -11.39 7.58
CA LEU A 140 8.66 -9.98 7.32
C LEU A 140 8.44 -9.12 8.57
N VAL A 141 7.42 -9.44 9.36
CA VAL A 141 7.11 -8.74 10.62
C VAL A 141 8.25 -8.88 11.63
N ARG A 142 8.85 -10.06 11.79
CA ARG A 142 10.05 -10.22 12.63
C ARG A 142 11.21 -9.30 12.23
N VAL A 143 11.38 -9.08 10.91
CA VAL A 143 12.37 -8.13 10.40
C VAL A 143 11.95 -6.69 10.68
N GLY A 144 10.66 -6.39 10.52
CA GLY A 144 10.06 -5.10 10.88
C GLY A 144 10.28 -4.75 12.36
N GLU A 145 10.02 -5.69 13.26
CA GLU A 145 10.28 -5.56 14.70
C GLU A 145 11.75 -5.26 14.98
N LYS A 146 12.66 -6.01 14.36
CA LYS A 146 14.11 -5.82 14.52
C LYS A 146 14.56 -4.41 14.15
N TYR A 147 13.99 -3.83 13.09
CA TYR A 147 14.39 -2.51 12.59
C TYR A 147 13.44 -1.38 13.01
N GLN A 148 12.36 -1.72 13.73
CA GLN A 148 11.32 -0.78 14.16
C GLN A 148 10.66 -0.05 12.97
N ILE A 149 10.38 -0.80 11.91
CA ILE A 149 9.70 -0.35 10.69
C ILE A 149 8.47 -1.23 10.50
N MET A 150 7.34 -0.61 10.28
CA MET A 150 6.08 -1.32 10.09
C MET A 150 6.03 -2.03 8.74
N VAL A 151 5.46 -3.22 8.73
CA VAL A 151 5.10 -3.97 7.52
C VAL A 151 3.65 -3.66 7.20
N GLY A 152 3.42 -2.90 6.14
CA GLY A 152 2.09 -2.54 5.64
C GLY A 152 1.62 -3.57 4.62
N ILE A 153 0.50 -4.22 4.88
CA ILE A 153 -0.06 -5.25 3.99
C ILE A 153 -1.39 -4.77 3.43
N GLU A 154 -1.51 -4.84 2.12
CA GLU A 154 -2.70 -4.49 1.37
C GLU A 154 -3.44 -5.74 0.86
N ALA A 155 -4.76 -5.72 1.01
CA ALA A 155 -5.66 -6.78 0.58
C ALA A 155 -6.20 -6.52 -0.83
N GLY A 156 -6.66 -7.59 -1.50
CA GLY A 156 -7.30 -7.48 -2.82
C GLY A 156 -8.06 -8.74 -3.20
N LEU A 157 -9.13 -8.59 -3.98
CA LEU A 157 -10.06 -9.67 -4.34
C LEU A 157 -9.41 -10.90 -5.00
N ASN A 158 -8.27 -10.71 -5.68
CA ASN A 158 -7.55 -11.80 -6.35
C ASN A 158 -6.38 -12.34 -5.53
N HIS A 159 -6.30 -11.99 -4.26
CA HIS A 159 -5.23 -12.34 -3.33
C HIS A 159 -5.72 -13.30 -2.25
N PRO A 160 -4.85 -14.03 -1.55
CA PRO A 160 -5.25 -14.81 -0.37
C PRO A 160 -5.90 -13.95 0.73
N LEU A 161 -5.58 -12.66 0.76
CA LEU A 161 -6.16 -11.67 1.67
C LEU A 161 -7.28 -10.89 0.95
N TYR A 162 -8.42 -11.54 0.70
CA TYR A 162 -9.48 -11.06 -0.17
C TYR A 162 -10.71 -10.50 0.54
N SER A 163 -10.75 -10.46 1.87
CA SER A 163 -11.89 -9.97 2.64
C SER A 163 -11.50 -9.41 4.00
N ASN A 164 -12.39 -8.62 4.62
CA ASN A 164 -12.20 -8.12 5.97
C ASN A 164 -12.00 -9.26 6.99
N GLN A 165 -12.69 -10.38 6.83
CA GLN A 165 -12.56 -11.55 7.70
C GLN A 165 -11.17 -12.17 7.59
N ARG A 166 -10.64 -12.32 6.36
CA ARG A 166 -9.26 -12.83 6.16
C ARG A 166 -8.21 -11.86 6.72
N ILE A 167 -8.45 -10.55 6.62
CA ILE A 167 -7.57 -9.54 7.25
C ILE A 167 -7.58 -9.70 8.78
N ALA A 168 -8.75 -9.82 9.39
CA ALA A 168 -8.88 -10.02 10.83
C ALA A 168 -8.19 -11.32 11.29
N GLU A 169 -8.36 -12.41 10.56
CA GLU A 169 -7.70 -13.69 10.82
C GLU A 169 -6.16 -13.58 10.71
N LEU A 170 -5.63 -12.89 9.68
CA LEU A 170 -4.20 -12.63 9.57
C LEU A 170 -3.67 -11.89 10.81
N ILE A 171 -4.36 -10.85 11.25
CA ILE A 171 -3.95 -10.05 12.42
C ILE A 171 -3.95 -10.90 13.69
N GLU A 172 -4.94 -11.76 13.88
CA GLU A 172 -5.00 -12.69 15.02
C GLU A 172 -3.84 -13.69 14.99
N ARG A 173 -3.49 -14.19 13.81
CA ARG A 173 -2.42 -15.18 13.60
C ARG A 173 -1.01 -14.55 13.62
N VAL A 174 -0.90 -13.25 13.41
CA VAL A 174 0.36 -12.48 13.44
C VAL A 174 0.22 -11.30 14.40
N PRO A 175 0.14 -11.55 15.74
CA PRO A 175 -0.09 -10.50 16.72
C PRO A 175 1.20 -9.69 16.97
N SER A 176 1.39 -8.62 16.18
CA SER A 176 2.54 -7.71 16.29
C SER A 176 2.11 -6.26 16.06
N ASP A 177 2.74 -5.35 16.80
CA ASP A 177 2.55 -3.90 16.59
C ASP A 177 3.22 -3.39 15.30
N TYR A 178 4.06 -4.23 14.69
CA TYR A 178 4.71 -3.91 13.42
C TYR A 178 3.98 -4.48 12.20
N LEU A 179 2.83 -5.15 12.37
CA LEU A 179 1.88 -5.43 11.30
C LEU A 179 0.86 -4.30 11.23
N GLY A 180 0.78 -3.63 10.07
CA GLY A 180 -0.23 -2.64 9.74
C GLY A 180 -0.98 -3.01 8.46
N ILE A 181 -2.23 -2.57 8.37
CA ILE A 181 -3.07 -2.78 7.19
C ILE A 181 -3.11 -1.49 6.38
N ILE A 182 -2.76 -1.60 5.11
CA ILE A 182 -3.07 -0.61 4.08
C ILE A 182 -4.46 -0.98 3.58
N TYR A 183 -5.46 -0.20 3.97
CA TYR A 183 -6.83 -0.54 3.63
C TYR A 183 -7.27 0.21 2.38
N ASP A 184 -7.58 -0.53 1.32
CA ASP A 184 -8.22 -0.01 0.12
C ASP A 184 -9.60 -0.64 -0.03
N PRO A 185 -10.68 0.09 0.24
CA PRO A 185 -12.03 -0.45 0.11
C PRO A 185 -12.35 -0.84 -1.33
N THR A 186 -11.84 -0.13 -2.34
CA THR A 186 -12.09 -0.43 -3.75
C THR A 186 -11.53 -1.79 -4.15
N ASN A 187 -10.41 -2.19 -3.56
CA ASN A 187 -9.83 -3.53 -3.78
C ASN A 187 -10.68 -4.69 -3.23
N LEU A 188 -11.69 -4.40 -2.39
CA LEU A 188 -12.57 -5.40 -1.78
C LEU A 188 -14.03 -5.25 -2.23
N ILE A 189 -14.35 -4.23 -3.04
CA ILE A 189 -15.67 -4.02 -3.61
C ILE A 189 -15.86 -4.92 -4.83
N THR A 190 -17.03 -5.55 -4.89
CA THR A 190 -17.53 -6.27 -6.07
C THR A 190 -18.78 -5.56 -6.61
N ALA A 191 -19.22 -5.86 -7.82
CA ALA A 191 -20.46 -5.31 -8.34
C ALA A 191 -21.67 -5.59 -7.42
N LYS A 192 -21.66 -6.71 -6.69
CA LYS A 192 -22.72 -7.10 -5.74
C LYS A 192 -22.67 -6.29 -4.43
N THR A 193 -21.50 -5.87 -4.00
CA THR A 193 -21.28 -5.15 -2.73
C THR A 193 -21.06 -3.65 -2.88
N ALA A 194 -21.03 -3.14 -4.11
CA ALA A 194 -20.78 -1.73 -4.39
C ALA A 194 -21.78 -0.77 -3.73
N ALA A 195 -23.04 -1.19 -3.56
CA ALA A 195 -24.05 -0.39 -2.84
C ALA A 195 -23.75 -0.30 -1.33
N ASP A 196 -23.10 -1.32 -0.75
CA ASP A 196 -22.84 -1.47 0.69
C ASP A 196 -21.42 -1.05 1.08
N GLN A 197 -20.71 -0.31 0.22
CA GLN A 197 -19.31 0.06 0.38
C GLN A 197 -18.98 0.76 1.72
N VAL A 198 -19.90 1.57 2.25
CA VAL A 198 -19.72 2.21 3.56
C VAL A 198 -19.79 1.19 4.69
N ALA A 199 -20.73 0.25 4.62
CA ALA A 199 -20.85 -0.83 5.60
C ALA A 199 -19.62 -1.75 5.58
N LEU A 200 -19.02 -1.99 4.41
CA LEU A 200 -17.74 -2.71 4.27
C LEU A 200 -16.61 -2.02 5.08
N VAL A 201 -16.55 -0.70 5.00
CA VAL A 201 -15.54 0.08 5.74
C VAL A 201 -15.86 0.12 7.24
N GLU A 202 -17.12 0.23 7.64
CA GLU A 202 -17.54 0.15 9.05
C GLU A 202 -17.20 -1.20 9.68
N GLU A 203 -17.39 -2.28 8.93
CA GLU A 203 -16.98 -3.63 9.33
C GLU A 203 -15.46 -3.70 9.54
N ALA A 204 -14.65 -3.17 8.62
CA ALA A 204 -13.20 -3.13 8.75
C ALA A 204 -12.76 -2.39 10.03
N PHE A 205 -13.35 -1.23 10.32
CA PHE A 205 -13.07 -0.50 11.56
C PHE A 205 -13.48 -1.28 12.81
N THR A 206 -14.55 -2.06 12.73
CA THR A 206 -15.02 -2.89 13.84
C THR A 206 -14.07 -4.06 14.10
N LEU A 207 -13.60 -4.72 13.03
CA LEU A 207 -12.77 -5.93 13.14
C LEU A 207 -11.29 -5.63 13.42
N PHE A 208 -10.73 -4.61 12.77
CA PHE A 208 -9.28 -4.34 12.83
C PHE A 208 -8.89 -2.85 12.70
N GLY A 209 -9.78 -1.93 13.06
CA GLY A 209 -9.54 -0.49 12.90
C GLY A 209 -8.24 -0.01 13.54
N GLU A 210 -7.79 -0.62 14.65
CA GLU A 210 -6.53 -0.27 15.29
C GLU A 210 -5.31 -0.58 14.41
N LYS A 211 -5.40 -1.58 13.54
CA LYS A 211 -4.32 -2.00 12.62
C LYS A 211 -4.33 -1.27 11.29
N ILE A 212 -5.36 -0.49 10.97
CA ILE A 212 -5.35 0.36 9.76
C ILE A 212 -4.34 1.49 9.97
N VAL A 213 -3.29 1.53 9.16
CA VAL A 213 -2.20 2.51 9.24
C VAL A 213 -2.17 3.47 8.06
N CYS A 214 -2.84 3.09 6.99
CA CYS A 214 -3.01 3.88 5.79
C CYS A 214 -4.31 3.50 5.10
N LEU A 215 -5.01 4.48 4.53
CA LEU A 215 -6.12 4.26 3.60
C LEU A 215 -5.60 4.56 2.19
N HIS A 216 -5.74 3.61 1.27
CA HIS A 216 -5.69 3.91 -0.15
C HIS A 216 -7.07 4.33 -0.62
N LEU A 217 -7.14 5.33 -1.45
CA LEU A 217 -8.39 5.89 -1.92
C LEU A 217 -8.32 6.11 -3.43
N LYS A 218 -9.04 5.27 -4.15
CA LYS A 218 -9.36 5.39 -5.57
C LYS A 218 -10.84 5.24 -5.79
N ASP A 219 -11.31 5.71 -6.90
CA ASP A 219 -12.71 5.57 -7.28
C ASP A 219 -12.91 4.35 -8.19
N PHE A 220 -14.16 4.03 -8.50
CA PHE A 220 -14.49 2.95 -9.40
C PHE A 220 -15.76 3.22 -10.18
N GLU A 221 -15.86 2.62 -11.34
CA GLU A 221 -17.08 2.47 -12.13
C GLU A 221 -17.46 1.00 -12.25
N LEU A 222 -18.76 0.72 -12.42
CA LEU A 222 -19.25 -0.63 -12.70
C LEU A 222 -19.47 -0.79 -14.22
N SER A 223 -18.86 -1.83 -14.78
CA SER A 223 -19.12 -2.30 -16.14
C SER A 223 -19.60 -3.74 -16.10
N GLY A 224 -20.92 -3.93 -16.05
CA GLY A 224 -21.51 -5.24 -15.79
C GLY A 224 -21.16 -5.75 -14.40
N GLU A 225 -20.46 -6.87 -14.31
CA GLU A 225 -19.97 -7.44 -13.04
C GLU A 225 -18.54 -6.98 -12.66
N GLU A 226 -17.89 -6.20 -13.51
CA GLU A 226 -16.53 -5.72 -13.29
C GLU A 226 -16.52 -4.39 -12.52
N VAL A 227 -15.60 -4.26 -11.57
CA VAL A 227 -15.24 -3.03 -10.87
C VAL A 227 -13.99 -2.48 -11.54
N ILE A 228 -14.12 -1.33 -12.20
CA ILE A 228 -13.03 -0.70 -12.95
C ILE A 228 -12.53 0.51 -12.13
N PRO A 229 -11.26 0.49 -11.66
CA PRO A 229 -10.69 1.63 -10.95
C PRO A 229 -10.62 2.88 -11.86
N VAL A 230 -11.02 4.01 -11.30
CA VAL A 230 -10.93 5.33 -11.94
C VAL A 230 -10.35 6.35 -10.95
N PRO A 231 -9.91 7.54 -11.41
CA PRO A 231 -9.45 8.61 -10.53
C PRO A 231 -10.52 9.02 -9.52
N LEU A 232 -10.10 9.40 -8.32
CA LEU A 232 -11.01 9.84 -7.27
C LEU A 232 -11.89 11.02 -7.73
N GLY A 233 -13.20 10.89 -7.51
CA GLY A 233 -14.23 11.86 -7.91
C GLY A 233 -14.77 11.66 -9.33
N GLU A 234 -14.32 10.63 -10.05
CA GLU A 234 -14.81 10.29 -11.39
C GLU A 234 -15.73 9.06 -11.40
N GLY A 235 -15.93 8.38 -10.27
CA GLY A 235 -16.70 7.15 -10.14
C GLY A 235 -17.81 7.20 -9.09
N GLN A 236 -18.00 6.08 -8.38
CA GLN A 236 -19.14 5.82 -7.50
C GLN A 236 -18.75 5.65 -6.03
N ILE A 237 -17.46 5.83 -5.67
CA ILE A 237 -17.05 5.66 -4.28
C ILE A 237 -17.63 6.77 -3.39
N ARG A 238 -18.17 6.39 -2.26
CA ARG A 238 -18.72 7.31 -1.26
C ARG A 238 -17.60 7.81 -0.34
N TYR A 239 -16.56 8.42 -0.93
CA TYR A 239 -15.39 8.88 -0.20
C TYR A 239 -15.70 9.88 0.94
N PRO A 240 -16.72 10.77 0.86
CA PRO A 240 -17.03 11.66 1.99
C PRO A 240 -17.40 10.88 3.25
N GLU A 241 -18.25 9.85 3.14
CA GLU A 241 -18.66 9.00 4.25
C GLU A 241 -17.52 8.14 4.76
N ILE A 242 -16.73 7.57 3.86
CA ILE A 242 -15.53 6.78 4.22
C ILE A 242 -14.51 7.64 4.97
N LEU A 243 -14.25 8.86 4.52
CA LEU A 243 -13.36 9.79 5.21
C LEU A 243 -13.91 10.25 6.57
N GLN A 244 -15.24 10.40 6.71
CA GLN A 244 -15.85 10.68 8.00
C GLN A 244 -15.61 9.54 9.00
N LEU A 245 -15.77 8.29 8.57
CA LEU A 245 -15.45 7.11 9.38
C LEU A 245 -13.97 7.11 9.77
N LEU A 246 -13.08 7.34 8.81
CA LEU A 246 -11.64 7.40 9.07
C LEU A 246 -11.30 8.48 10.10
N ILE A 247 -11.83 9.70 9.93
CA ILE A 247 -11.57 10.81 10.85
C ILE A 247 -12.10 10.52 12.27
N LYS A 248 -13.23 9.83 12.37
CA LYS A 248 -13.83 9.42 13.63
C LYS A 248 -12.99 8.37 14.37
N HIS A 249 -12.51 7.37 13.67
CA HIS A 249 -11.83 6.20 14.25
C HIS A 249 -10.31 6.32 14.27
N LYS A 250 -9.73 6.96 13.25
CA LYS A 250 -8.26 7.05 13.03
C LYS A 250 -7.86 8.48 12.58
N PRO A 251 -8.05 9.51 13.42
CA PRO A 251 -7.55 10.85 13.10
C PRO A 251 -6.03 10.79 12.86
N TYR A 252 -5.52 11.63 11.96
CA TYR A 252 -4.12 11.68 11.52
C TYR A 252 -3.63 10.47 10.71
N CYS A 253 -4.52 9.57 10.28
CA CYS A 253 -4.14 8.48 9.38
C CYS A 253 -3.66 9.03 8.03
N TYR A 254 -2.73 8.33 7.40
CA TYR A 254 -2.38 8.58 6.01
C TYR A 254 -3.51 8.17 5.08
N VAL A 255 -3.77 9.00 4.08
CA VAL A 255 -4.67 8.71 2.96
C VAL A 255 -3.89 8.92 1.68
N VAL A 256 -3.70 7.87 0.91
CA VAL A 256 -2.97 7.93 -0.36
C VAL A 256 -3.98 7.92 -1.50
N LEU A 257 -3.92 8.94 -2.34
CA LEU A 257 -4.66 8.92 -3.62
C LEU A 257 -3.99 7.89 -4.54
N GLU A 258 -4.79 6.97 -5.04
CA GLU A 258 -4.36 5.92 -5.95
C GLU A 258 -5.11 6.04 -7.28
N GLU A 259 -4.52 5.58 -8.39
CA GLU A 259 -5.05 5.72 -9.76
C GLU A 259 -5.44 7.16 -10.16
N THR A 260 -5.05 8.13 -9.35
CA THR A 260 -5.36 9.55 -9.55
C THR A 260 -4.10 10.27 -10.05
N LYS A 261 -4.04 10.56 -11.34
CA LYS A 261 -2.84 11.06 -12.02
C LYS A 261 -2.92 12.56 -12.32
N ASP A 262 -1.77 13.23 -12.31
CA ASP A 262 -1.57 14.61 -12.77
C ASP A 262 -2.64 15.62 -12.31
N ALA A 263 -3.44 16.16 -13.26
CA ALA A 263 -4.51 17.10 -12.97
C ALA A 263 -5.67 16.50 -12.16
N GLY A 264 -5.82 15.18 -12.15
CA GLY A 264 -6.78 14.48 -11.29
C GLY A 264 -6.49 14.71 -9.81
N ILE A 265 -5.19 14.76 -9.44
CA ILE A 265 -4.76 15.00 -8.05
C ILE A 265 -5.27 16.34 -7.50
N GLU A 266 -5.37 17.36 -8.35
CA GLU A 266 -5.83 18.69 -7.93
C GLU A 266 -7.35 18.79 -7.82
N ARG A 267 -8.08 17.87 -8.46
CA ARG A 267 -9.56 17.80 -8.44
C ARG A 267 -10.08 16.91 -7.30
N ALA A 268 -9.31 15.91 -6.93
CA ALA A 268 -9.59 15.00 -5.82
C ALA A 268 -9.38 15.67 -4.46
#